data_9f2a8ec5a9bb394dbd5aedb73b963f00
#
_entry.id   9f2a8ec5a9bb394dbd5aedb73b963f00
#
_cell.length_a   1.000
_cell.length_b   1.000
_cell.length_c   1.000
_cell.angle_alpha   90.00
_cell.angle_beta   90.00
_cell.angle_gamma   90.00
#
_symmetry.space_group_name_H-M   'P 1'
#
loop_
_entity.id
_entity.type
_entity.pdbx_description
1 polymer ?
#
loop_
_entity_poly.entity_id
_entity_poly.type
_entity_poly.pdbx_seq_one_letter_code
_entity_poly.pdbx_strand_id
1 'polypeptide(L)'
;NEQYRALYKSVPFYIVFNSRFQYGIFFDNHFHTYFDLGKSYKDELKVEADGGNFNLFFIGGDTLKDIVTSYTSITGRTHLPQLFTLGHQQSRWSYMNEKEVLELAHNFRKYNIKCDVIHLDIDYMERYKVFTTSKESFPNFKEMVDSLHSSGFKVVTIIDPGTKVEKGYDTYEYLVNNKLCATLNGETYINEVWPGESIYPTFNKKETRDFWADEIKKLTDLGVDAIWDDMNEPASFKGPLPLDVDFAGTSHKEIHNLYGNFMAEATYDGLKKHTAKRPFVITRAAFSGTQKYSTIWTGDNQSLWHHLRANLPQLASLGLSGFAFAGSDLGGFGGDATPELLSRWVEAAIVYPLFRNHSAMGTIRQEPWVFDKKTTDIYRKFVDVRYELIPYIYDLFYKQTIDGIAPIRPLVLEYQEDENTYKLNDEVMLGSNILHAPVLDQGVDKRLVYLPKGKWYNYFTNEELEGGYHIVDAPIDTLPLYVKEGSILPIGTYETHVELLDELVLKVYKGSSTYIHYQDDGESFDYEQGKYNLYEISHVDDDIKVKLLHEGYKRYKKITAYYEGKKIDIKL
;
A
#
# COMPACT_ATOMS: atom_id res chain seq x y z
N ASN A 1 -16.35 -9.93 3.31
CA ASN A 1 -17.77 -10.24 3.28
C ASN A 1 -17.99 -11.58 2.58
N GLU A 2 -18.43 -12.61 3.31
CA GLU A 2 -18.59 -14.00 2.81
C GLU A 2 -19.63 -14.16 1.68
N GLN A 3 -20.39 -13.11 1.40
CA GLN A 3 -21.45 -13.12 0.37
C GLN A 3 -20.99 -12.62 -1.01
N TYR A 4 -19.82 -11.99 -1.12
CA TYR A 4 -19.32 -11.53 -2.42
C TYR A 4 -18.63 -12.67 -3.18
N ARG A 5 -19.09 -12.93 -4.40
CA ARG A 5 -18.55 -13.96 -5.30
C ARG A 5 -17.30 -13.50 -6.06
N ALA A 6 -17.13 -12.20 -6.24
CA ALA A 6 -15.99 -11.59 -6.91
C ALA A 6 -15.47 -10.43 -6.08
N LEU A 7 -14.16 -10.32 -5.97
CA LEU A 7 -13.45 -9.23 -5.32
C LEU A 7 -12.56 -8.52 -6.35
N TYR A 8 -11.95 -7.42 -5.94
CA TYR A 8 -11.15 -6.57 -6.84
C TYR A 8 -9.83 -7.23 -7.27
N LYS A 9 -9.36 -8.25 -6.55
CA LYS A 9 -8.03 -8.85 -6.76
C LYS A 9 -8.12 -10.35 -6.91
N SER A 10 -7.36 -10.88 -7.87
CA SER A 10 -7.23 -12.30 -8.11
C SER A 10 -5.76 -12.69 -8.12
N VAL A 11 -5.35 -13.49 -7.14
CA VAL A 11 -3.97 -13.98 -7.03
C VAL A 11 -4.01 -15.49 -6.86
N PRO A 12 -3.87 -16.27 -7.96
CA PRO A 12 -3.99 -17.71 -7.94
C PRO A 12 -2.70 -18.39 -7.42
N PHE A 13 -2.27 -17.98 -6.24
CA PHE A 13 -1.11 -18.48 -5.51
C PHE A 13 -1.50 -18.87 -4.09
N TYR A 14 -1.03 -20.01 -3.63
CA TYR A 14 -1.16 -20.43 -2.24
C TYR A 14 0.06 -21.21 -1.78
N ILE A 15 0.29 -21.20 -0.47
CA ILE A 15 1.36 -21.95 0.17
C ILE A 15 0.74 -23.09 0.99
N VAL A 16 1.21 -24.31 0.77
CA VAL A 16 0.95 -25.46 1.62
C VAL A 16 2.09 -25.55 2.62
N PHE A 17 1.72 -25.59 3.89
CA PHE A 17 2.69 -25.55 4.97
C PHE A 17 2.25 -26.42 6.17
N ASN A 18 3.19 -27.16 6.72
CA ASN A 18 3.09 -27.84 8.00
C ASN A 18 4.50 -28.06 8.59
N SER A 19 4.58 -28.69 9.77
CA SER A 19 5.87 -28.94 10.46
C SER A 19 6.84 -29.89 9.73
N ARG A 20 6.47 -30.48 8.58
CA ARG A 20 7.30 -31.45 7.85
C ARG A 20 7.71 -31.01 6.47
N PHE A 21 6.89 -30.18 5.81
CA PHE A 21 7.14 -29.72 4.46
C PHE A 21 6.41 -28.42 4.17
N GLN A 22 6.91 -27.69 3.20
CA GLN A 22 6.28 -26.51 2.64
C GLN A 22 6.53 -26.43 1.13
N TYR A 23 5.56 -25.89 0.40
CA TYR A 23 5.69 -25.56 -1.00
C TYR A 23 4.63 -24.53 -1.42
N GLY A 24 4.91 -23.77 -2.47
CA GLY A 24 3.96 -22.89 -3.12
C GLY A 24 3.38 -23.50 -4.39
N ILE A 25 2.14 -23.18 -4.67
CA ILE A 25 1.50 -23.45 -5.96
C ILE A 25 1.05 -22.13 -6.57
N PHE A 26 1.53 -21.85 -7.77
CA PHE A 26 1.07 -20.73 -8.57
C PHE A 26 0.44 -21.25 -9.85
N PHE A 27 -0.83 -20.94 -10.07
CA PHE A 27 -1.56 -21.28 -11.28
C PHE A 27 -1.64 -20.04 -12.17
N ASP A 28 -0.70 -19.91 -13.11
CA ASP A 28 -0.62 -18.79 -14.02
C ASP A 28 -1.71 -18.87 -15.11
N ASN A 29 -2.92 -18.51 -14.71
CA ASN A 29 -4.08 -18.46 -15.57
C ASN A 29 -4.99 -17.29 -15.13
N HIS A 30 -5.32 -16.42 -16.05
CA HIS A 30 -6.09 -15.20 -15.80
C HIS A 30 -7.60 -15.34 -16.08
N PHE A 31 -8.05 -16.49 -16.57
CA PHE A 31 -9.48 -16.81 -16.65
C PHE A 31 -10.07 -17.00 -15.24
N HIS A 32 -11.39 -17.04 -15.16
CA HIS A 32 -12.06 -17.41 -13.93
C HIS A 32 -11.65 -18.81 -13.51
N THR A 33 -11.15 -18.95 -12.29
CA THR A 33 -10.52 -20.17 -11.78
C THR A 33 -11.17 -20.59 -10.47
N TYR A 34 -11.39 -21.89 -10.31
CA TYR A 34 -11.90 -22.50 -9.10
C TYR A 34 -10.82 -23.33 -8.42
N PHE A 35 -10.68 -23.15 -7.11
CA PHE A 35 -9.81 -23.94 -6.26
C PHE A 35 -10.64 -24.68 -5.22
N ASP A 36 -10.57 -26.00 -5.22
CA ASP A 36 -11.04 -26.84 -4.11
C ASP A 36 -9.82 -27.45 -3.42
N LEU A 37 -9.48 -26.92 -2.27
CA LEU A 37 -8.30 -27.28 -1.50
C LEU A 37 -8.67 -28.33 -0.41
N GLY A 38 -9.25 -29.46 -0.83
CA GLY A 38 -9.61 -30.56 0.06
C GLY A 38 -10.93 -30.37 0.80
N LYS A 39 -11.83 -29.49 0.34
CA LYS A 39 -13.15 -29.28 0.96
C LYS A 39 -14.14 -30.35 0.54
N SER A 40 -14.23 -30.68 -0.74
CA SER A 40 -15.12 -31.74 -1.25
C SER A 40 -14.60 -33.14 -0.92
N TYR A 41 -13.30 -33.36 -1.09
CA TYR A 41 -12.61 -34.58 -0.77
C TYR A 41 -11.29 -34.24 -0.07
N LYS A 42 -11.06 -34.80 1.13
CA LYS A 42 -9.93 -34.45 2.00
C LYS A 42 -8.55 -34.69 1.36
N ASP A 43 -8.46 -35.65 0.45
CA ASP A 43 -7.21 -36.12 -0.15
C ASP A 43 -7.05 -35.60 -1.59
N GLU A 44 -7.92 -34.68 -2.05
CA GLU A 44 -7.90 -34.14 -3.41
C GLU A 44 -7.77 -32.64 -3.41
N LEU A 45 -6.89 -32.14 -4.28
CA LEU A 45 -6.82 -30.73 -4.66
C LEU A 45 -7.34 -30.62 -6.10
N LYS A 46 -8.34 -29.77 -6.32
CA LYS A 46 -8.93 -29.56 -7.63
C LYS A 46 -8.77 -28.12 -8.06
N VAL A 47 -8.22 -27.90 -9.25
CA VAL A 47 -8.11 -26.60 -9.88
C VAL A 47 -8.78 -26.67 -11.24
N GLU A 48 -9.72 -25.78 -11.49
CA GLU A 48 -10.44 -25.66 -12.76
C GLU A 48 -10.38 -24.23 -13.25
N ALA A 49 -10.25 -24.01 -14.56
CA ALA A 49 -10.33 -22.70 -15.20
C ALA A 49 -11.29 -22.74 -16.36
N ASP A 50 -11.98 -21.62 -16.62
CA ASP A 50 -12.95 -21.47 -17.69
C ASP A 50 -12.32 -21.40 -19.09
N GLY A 51 -10.99 -21.39 -19.19
CA GLY A 51 -10.24 -21.34 -20.44
C GLY A 51 -8.74 -21.13 -20.21
N GLY A 52 -8.02 -20.84 -21.30
CA GLY A 52 -6.57 -20.58 -21.26
C GLY A 52 -5.70 -21.83 -21.15
N ASN A 53 -4.43 -21.63 -20.85
CA ASN A 53 -3.43 -22.68 -20.69
C ASN A 53 -3.37 -23.16 -19.25
N PHE A 54 -3.00 -24.42 -19.03
CA PHE A 54 -2.75 -24.96 -17.71
C PHE A 54 -1.28 -24.79 -17.33
N ASN A 55 -0.92 -23.58 -16.86
CA ASN A 55 0.43 -23.26 -16.42
C ASN A 55 0.49 -23.35 -14.89
N LEU A 56 0.97 -24.47 -14.36
CA LEU A 56 1.11 -24.69 -12.92
C LEU A 56 2.59 -24.67 -12.53
N PHE A 57 2.94 -23.76 -11.60
CA PHE A 57 4.26 -23.71 -11.00
C PHE A 57 4.23 -24.34 -9.62
N PHE A 58 5.07 -25.36 -9.41
CA PHE A 58 5.37 -25.91 -8.10
C PHE A 58 6.66 -25.25 -7.59
N ILE A 59 6.55 -24.55 -6.47
CA ILE A 59 7.63 -23.73 -5.91
C ILE A 59 8.10 -24.35 -4.61
N GLY A 60 9.27 -24.98 -4.61
CA GLY A 60 9.93 -25.51 -3.42
C GLY A 60 10.75 -24.46 -2.70
N GLY A 61 11.07 -24.72 -1.43
CA GLY A 61 11.95 -23.91 -0.60
C GLY A 61 12.17 -24.53 0.77
N ASP A 62 13.33 -24.28 1.38
CA ASP A 62 13.64 -24.76 2.73
C ASP A 62 12.87 -23.97 3.79
N THR A 63 12.48 -22.74 3.46
CA THR A 63 11.70 -21.86 4.33
C THR A 63 10.50 -21.27 3.57
N LEU A 64 9.52 -20.75 4.31
CA LEU A 64 8.41 -19.97 3.73
C LEU A 64 8.92 -18.73 2.97
N LYS A 65 10.01 -18.12 3.45
CA LYS A 65 10.65 -16.98 2.77
C LYS A 65 11.22 -17.37 1.41
N ASP A 66 11.84 -18.52 1.27
CA ASP A 66 12.37 -19.02 -0.01
C ASP A 66 11.26 -19.19 -1.04
N ILE A 67 10.08 -19.68 -0.61
CA ILE A 67 8.91 -19.83 -1.48
C ILE A 67 8.42 -18.46 -1.97
N VAL A 68 8.28 -17.47 -1.07
CA VAL A 68 7.84 -16.11 -1.44
C VAL A 68 8.89 -15.44 -2.34
N THR A 69 10.18 -15.60 -2.04
CA THR A 69 11.29 -15.07 -2.85
C THR A 69 11.26 -15.65 -4.26
N SER A 70 11.05 -16.97 -4.37
CA SER A 70 10.96 -17.65 -5.68
C SER A 70 9.70 -17.24 -6.44
N TYR A 71 8.54 -17.16 -5.78
CA TYR A 71 7.30 -16.68 -6.39
C TYR A 71 7.44 -15.25 -6.92
N THR A 72 8.00 -14.33 -6.13
CA THR A 72 8.18 -12.94 -6.54
C THR A 72 9.25 -12.77 -7.61
N SER A 73 10.21 -13.70 -7.73
CA SER A 73 11.17 -13.70 -8.85
C SER A 73 10.49 -14.03 -10.18
N ILE A 74 9.39 -14.81 -10.17
CA ILE A 74 8.61 -15.17 -11.35
C ILE A 74 7.63 -14.03 -11.70
N THR A 75 6.89 -13.52 -10.72
CA THR A 75 5.79 -12.56 -10.94
C THR A 75 6.25 -11.10 -10.90
N GLY A 76 7.44 -10.84 -10.41
CA GLY A 76 8.00 -9.51 -10.23
C GLY A 76 7.84 -8.99 -8.79
N ARG A 77 8.58 -7.94 -8.48
CA ARG A 77 8.65 -7.31 -7.15
C ARG A 77 8.20 -5.86 -7.22
N THR A 78 7.71 -5.35 -6.11
CA THR A 78 7.44 -3.92 -5.95
C THR A 78 8.75 -3.15 -6.10
N HIS A 79 8.77 -2.09 -6.91
CA HIS A 79 9.92 -1.20 -6.99
C HIS A 79 10.11 -0.40 -5.68
N LEU A 80 11.31 0.12 -5.45
CA LEU A 80 11.57 0.99 -4.30
C LEU A 80 10.66 2.23 -4.39
N PRO A 81 9.77 2.49 -3.40
CA PRO A 81 8.83 3.59 -3.48
C PRO A 81 9.52 4.96 -3.31
N GLN A 82 8.87 6.05 -3.74
CA GLN A 82 9.28 7.37 -3.29
C GLN A 82 9.05 7.50 -1.78
N LEU A 83 9.95 8.16 -1.08
CA LEU A 83 9.94 8.20 0.38
C LEU A 83 8.67 8.83 0.96
N PHE A 84 8.12 9.88 0.33
CA PHE A 84 6.90 10.56 0.78
C PHE A 84 5.67 9.64 0.77
N THR A 85 5.65 8.60 -0.07
CA THR A 85 4.51 7.67 -0.19
C THR A 85 4.30 6.83 1.06
N LEU A 86 5.31 6.78 1.94
CA LEU A 86 5.27 6.10 3.23
C LEU A 86 4.69 6.96 4.35
N GLY A 87 4.51 8.26 4.11
CA GLY A 87 3.87 9.18 5.06
C GLY A 87 2.35 9.01 5.14
N HIS A 88 1.71 9.85 5.94
CA HIS A 88 0.26 9.89 6.09
C HIS A 88 -0.40 10.50 4.84
N GLN A 89 -1.47 9.87 4.38
CA GLN A 89 -2.21 10.29 3.20
C GLN A 89 -3.68 10.51 3.57
N GLN A 90 -4.25 11.62 3.14
CA GLN A 90 -5.64 11.97 3.38
C GLN A 90 -6.44 11.96 2.10
N SER A 91 -7.59 11.33 2.14
CA SER A 91 -8.53 11.17 1.03
C SER A 91 -9.97 11.22 1.51
N ARG A 92 -10.87 11.62 0.64
CA ARG A 92 -12.32 11.50 0.79
C ARG A 92 -12.98 11.57 -0.58
N TRP A 93 -14.04 10.82 -0.78
CA TRP A 93 -14.98 11.05 -1.86
C TRP A 93 -16.07 12.01 -1.36
N SER A 94 -16.02 13.33 -1.67
CA SER A 94 -14.89 14.06 -2.23
C SER A 94 -14.62 15.33 -1.42
N TYR A 95 -13.46 15.94 -1.67
CA TYR A 95 -13.23 17.37 -1.44
C TYR A 95 -13.68 18.10 -2.71
N MET A 96 -14.81 18.84 -2.62
CA MET A 96 -15.61 19.24 -3.76
C MET A 96 -15.06 20.44 -4.54
N ASN A 97 -14.09 21.19 -3.96
CA ASN A 97 -13.53 22.38 -4.60
C ASN A 97 -12.16 22.75 -4.01
N GLU A 98 -11.42 23.63 -4.71
CA GLU A 98 -10.07 24.03 -4.30
C GLU A 98 -10.01 24.67 -2.91
N LYS A 99 -11.05 25.42 -2.49
CA LYS A 99 -11.09 26.03 -1.16
C LYS A 99 -11.11 24.98 -0.06
N GLU A 100 -11.91 23.94 -0.23
CA GLU A 100 -12.01 22.83 0.72
C GLU A 100 -10.69 22.06 0.83
N VAL A 101 -9.98 21.86 -0.29
CA VAL A 101 -8.66 21.23 -0.33
C VAL A 101 -7.61 22.07 0.40
N LEU A 102 -7.58 23.37 0.16
CA LEU A 102 -6.65 24.28 0.83
C LEU A 102 -6.95 24.41 2.33
N GLU A 103 -8.23 24.41 2.72
CA GLU A 103 -8.64 24.37 4.14
C GLU A 103 -8.23 23.07 4.83
N LEU A 104 -8.35 21.92 4.14
CA LEU A 104 -7.86 20.64 4.63
C LEU A 104 -6.36 20.68 4.92
N ALA A 105 -5.56 21.15 3.97
CA ALA A 105 -4.11 21.30 4.12
C ALA A 105 -3.75 22.22 5.28
N HIS A 106 -4.42 23.38 5.38
CA HIS A 106 -4.25 24.30 6.51
C HIS A 106 -4.55 23.63 7.86
N ASN A 107 -5.62 22.84 7.94
CA ASN A 107 -6.01 22.17 9.18
C ASN A 107 -4.98 21.12 9.61
N PHE A 108 -4.37 20.35 8.73
CA PHE A 108 -3.27 19.44 9.09
C PHE A 108 -2.13 20.19 9.80
N ARG A 109 -1.70 21.33 9.27
CA ARG A 109 -0.64 22.15 9.88
C ARG A 109 -1.12 22.81 11.18
N LYS A 110 -2.34 23.36 11.23
CA LYS A 110 -2.97 23.95 12.42
C LYS A 110 -3.09 22.98 13.60
N TYR A 111 -3.47 21.73 13.34
CA TYR A 111 -3.62 20.70 14.37
C TYR A 111 -2.31 19.96 14.63
N ASN A 112 -1.21 20.35 13.98
CA ASN A 112 0.10 19.72 14.10
C ASN A 112 0.05 18.21 13.88
N ILE A 113 -0.63 17.77 12.81
CA ILE A 113 -0.70 16.37 12.38
C ILE A 113 0.10 16.26 11.08
N LYS A 114 1.11 15.40 11.08
CA LYS A 114 1.94 15.17 9.90
C LYS A 114 1.12 14.57 8.78
N CYS A 115 1.32 15.06 7.56
CA CYS A 115 0.64 14.56 6.37
C CYS A 115 1.42 14.93 5.13
N ASP A 116 1.59 13.97 4.22
CA ASP A 116 2.36 14.10 2.99
C ASP A 116 1.48 14.24 1.76
N VAL A 117 0.31 13.59 1.72
CA VAL A 117 -0.45 13.43 0.50
C VAL A 117 -1.91 13.82 0.70
N ILE A 118 -2.44 14.60 -0.24
CA ILE A 118 -3.88 14.83 -0.39
C ILE A 118 -4.33 14.17 -1.69
N HIS A 119 -5.35 13.32 -1.60
CA HIS A 119 -5.98 12.69 -2.74
C HIS A 119 -7.20 13.49 -3.19
N LEU A 120 -7.34 13.67 -4.49
CA LEU A 120 -8.52 14.23 -5.13
C LEU A 120 -9.30 13.10 -5.80
N ASP A 121 -10.51 12.86 -5.33
CA ASP A 121 -11.48 11.91 -5.86
C ASP A 121 -12.20 12.52 -7.08
N ILE A 122 -13.09 11.77 -7.73
CA ILE A 122 -13.65 12.02 -9.08
C ILE A 122 -14.16 13.44 -9.35
N ASP A 123 -14.55 14.21 -8.31
CA ASP A 123 -15.19 15.53 -8.45
C ASP A 123 -14.23 16.67 -8.84
N TYR A 124 -12.90 16.41 -8.92
CA TYR A 124 -11.99 17.39 -9.51
C TYR A 124 -12.10 17.43 -11.05
N MET A 125 -12.62 16.36 -11.67
CA MET A 125 -12.77 16.24 -13.12
C MET A 125 -13.95 17.06 -13.65
N GLU A 126 -13.84 17.55 -14.87
CA GLU A 126 -14.98 18.17 -15.57
C GLU A 126 -16.01 17.09 -15.94
N ARG A 127 -17.12 17.04 -15.23
CA ARG A 127 -18.20 16.06 -15.46
C ARG A 127 -17.69 14.63 -15.54
N TYR A 128 -16.71 14.30 -14.67
CA TYR A 128 -16.05 12.98 -14.57
C TYR A 128 -15.32 12.52 -15.83
N LYS A 129 -14.94 13.44 -16.74
CA LYS A 129 -14.09 13.15 -17.89
C LYS A 129 -12.64 12.96 -17.43
N VAL A 130 -12.07 11.79 -17.64
CA VAL A 130 -10.68 11.50 -17.24
C VAL A 130 -9.70 12.46 -17.96
N PHE A 131 -8.60 12.81 -17.30
CA PHE A 131 -7.58 13.76 -17.78
C PHE A 131 -8.07 15.22 -17.95
N THR A 132 -9.16 15.60 -17.27
CA THR A 132 -9.66 16.97 -17.24
C THR A 132 -9.75 17.53 -15.83
N THR A 133 -9.89 18.84 -15.69
CA THR A 133 -10.17 19.51 -14.41
C THR A 133 -11.42 20.37 -14.54
N SER A 134 -12.27 20.38 -13.50
CA SER A 134 -13.46 21.22 -13.44
C SER A 134 -13.07 22.70 -13.32
N LYS A 135 -13.45 23.52 -14.29
CA LYS A 135 -13.19 24.98 -14.23
C LYS A 135 -14.15 25.69 -13.29
N GLU A 136 -15.24 25.06 -12.92
CA GLU A 136 -16.20 25.61 -11.94
C GLU A 136 -15.71 25.40 -10.50
N SER A 137 -15.31 24.17 -10.15
CA SER A 137 -14.94 23.79 -8.79
C SER A 137 -13.44 23.99 -8.50
N PHE A 138 -12.61 23.88 -9.52
CA PHE A 138 -11.15 23.98 -9.46
C PHE A 138 -10.61 24.93 -10.55
N PRO A 139 -11.01 26.23 -10.52
CA PRO A 139 -10.63 27.20 -11.56
C PRO A 139 -9.13 27.43 -11.66
N ASN A 140 -8.40 27.35 -10.53
CA ASN A 140 -6.96 27.59 -10.44
C ASN A 140 -6.24 26.30 -9.97
N PHE A 141 -6.54 25.16 -10.62
CA PHE A 141 -6.05 23.85 -10.19
C PHE A 141 -4.53 23.80 -10.03
N LYS A 142 -3.78 24.37 -10.99
CA LYS A 142 -2.32 24.38 -10.92
C LYS A 142 -1.80 25.21 -9.75
N GLU A 143 -2.34 26.40 -9.55
CA GLU A 143 -1.97 27.29 -8.45
C GLU A 143 -2.30 26.65 -7.08
N MET A 144 -3.42 25.93 -6.99
CA MET A 144 -3.76 25.15 -5.80
C MET A 144 -2.70 24.08 -5.54
N VAL A 145 -2.30 23.32 -6.57
CA VAL A 145 -1.25 22.27 -6.43
C VAL A 145 0.09 22.89 -6.04
N ASP A 146 0.50 24.01 -6.66
CA ASP A 146 1.73 24.73 -6.32
C ASP A 146 1.71 25.21 -4.85
N SER A 147 0.55 25.66 -4.35
CA SER A 147 0.35 26.04 -2.94
C SER A 147 0.47 24.85 -1.99
N LEU A 148 -0.08 23.70 -2.37
CA LEU A 148 0.04 22.46 -1.61
C LEU A 148 1.51 22.00 -1.54
N HIS A 149 2.23 22.02 -2.66
CA HIS A 149 3.66 21.71 -2.71
C HIS A 149 4.48 22.63 -1.79
N SER A 150 4.19 23.93 -1.83
CA SER A 150 4.86 24.93 -0.96
C SER A 150 4.63 24.67 0.53
N SER A 151 3.54 23.97 0.86
CA SER A 151 3.19 23.56 2.24
C SER A 151 3.64 22.13 2.57
N GLY A 152 4.44 21.48 1.69
CA GLY A 152 4.99 20.14 1.89
C GLY A 152 4.00 19.00 1.62
N PHE A 153 2.93 19.24 0.84
CA PHE A 153 2.02 18.20 0.41
C PHE A 153 2.30 17.75 -1.03
N LYS A 154 2.02 16.50 -1.32
CA LYS A 154 1.93 15.91 -2.65
C LYS A 154 0.47 15.70 -3.03
N VAL A 155 0.17 15.67 -4.32
CA VAL A 155 -1.19 15.54 -4.83
C VAL A 155 -1.33 14.26 -5.65
N VAL A 156 -2.32 13.44 -5.31
CA VAL A 156 -2.73 12.26 -6.06
C VAL A 156 -4.12 12.51 -6.63
N THR A 157 -4.33 12.22 -7.90
CA THR A 157 -5.65 12.27 -8.51
C THR A 157 -6.14 10.90 -8.92
N ILE A 158 -7.44 10.63 -8.72
CA ILE A 158 -8.10 9.45 -9.23
C ILE A 158 -8.30 9.54 -10.75
N ILE A 159 -8.20 8.42 -11.46
CA ILE A 159 -8.66 8.25 -12.83
C ILE A 159 -9.37 6.91 -12.98
N ASP A 160 -10.42 6.90 -13.81
CA ASP A 160 -11.21 5.71 -14.13
C ASP A 160 -11.01 5.33 -15.60
N PRO A 161 -11.14 4.03 -15.97
CA PRO A 161 -11.05 3.63 -17.37
C PRO A 161 -12.28 4.03 -18.21
N GLY A 162 -13.44 4.17 -17.58
CA GLY A 162 -14.70 4.52 -18.25
C GLY A 162 -14.65 5.89 -18.88
N THR A 163 -14.37 5.96 -20.19
CA THR A 163 -14.22 7.21 -20.93
C THR A 163 -15.57 7.70 -21.45
N LYS A 164 -15.96 8.90 -21.01
CA LYS A 164 -17.27 9.52 -21.35
C LYS A 164 -17.53 9.60 -22.85
N VAL A 165 -18.70 9.19 -23.28
CA VAL A 165 -19.20 9.40 -24.66
C VAL A 165 -19.62 10.85 -24.81
N GLU A 166 -18.76 11.68 -25.40
CA GLU A 166 -19.05 13.10 -25.62
C GLU A 166 -18.28 13.63 -26.83
N LYS A 167 -19.02 14.22 -27.79
CA LYS A 167 -18.40 14.89 -28.96
C LYS A 167 -17.56 16.09 -28.51
N GLY A 168 -16.36 16.23 -29.07
CA GLY A 168 -15.41 17.30 -28.69
C GLY A 168 -14.59 16.97 -27.45
N TYR A 169 -14.70 15.76 -26.91
CA TYR A 169 -13.82 15.25 -25.87
C TYR A 169 -12.68 14.45 -26.50
N ASP A 170 -11.49 15.01 -26.54
CA ASP A 170 -10.35 14.53 -27.31
C ASP A 170 -9.99 13.06 -27.01
N THR A 171 -9.98 12.68 -25.72
CA THR A 171 -9.66 11.30 -25.30
C THR A 171 -10.67 10.30 -25.88
N TYR A 172 -11.98 10.62 -25.81
CA TYR A 172 -13.03 9.79 -26.42
C TYR A 172 -12.87 9.69 -27.93
N GLU A 173 -12.73 10.84 -28.61
CA GLU A 173 -12.62 10.87 -30.07
C GLU A 173 -11.38 10.12 -30.56
N TYR A 174 -10.25 10.25 -29.85
CA TYR A 174 -9.04 9.51 -30.20
C TYR A 174 -9.23 8.00 -30.10
N LEU A 175 -9.77 7.52 -28.97
CA LEU A 175 -10.00 6.09 -28.73
C LEU A 175 -10.94 5.48 -29.77
N VAL A 176 -12.04 6.15 -30.12
CA VAL A 176 -13.02 5.67 -31.10
C VAL A 176 -12.44 5.70 -32.53
N ASN A 177 -11.83 6.83 -32.94
CA ASN A 177 -11.30 7.00 -34.27
C ASN A 177 -10.15 6.01 -34.57
N ASN A 178 -9.37 5.62 -33.55
CA ASN A 178 -8.27 4.66 -33.71
C ASN A 178 -8.68 3.21 -33.35
N LYS A 179 -9.97 2.96 -33.09
CA LYS A 179 -10.50 1.62 -32.72
C LYS A 179 -9.76 1.01 -31.53
N LEU A 180 -9.56 1.83 -30.49
CA LEU A 180 -8.88 1.47 -29.23
C LEU A 180 -9.86 1.30 -28.07
N CYS A 181 -11.12 1.00 -28.35
CA CYS A 181 -12.17 0.74 -27.36
C CYS A 181 -12.82 -0.63 -27.59
N ALA A 182 -13.39 -1.18 -26.52
CA ALA A 182 -14.09 -2.46 -26.54
C ALA A 182 -15.30 -2.43 -27.48
N THR A 183 -15.61 -3.59 -28.07
CA THR A 183 -16.73 -3.76 -29.01
C THR A 183 -17.64 -4.93 -28.60
N LEU A 184 -18.89 -4.88 -29.02
CA LEU A 184 -19.82 -6.00 -28.93
C LEU A 184 -20.54 -6.14 -30.28
N ASN A 185 -20.52 -7.32 -30.89
CA ASN A 185 -21.06 -7.59 -32.21
C ASN A 185 -20.52 -6.64 -33.30
N GLY A 186 -19.27 -6.18 -33.17
CA GLY A 186 -18.61 -5.27 -34.10
C GLY A 186 -18.89 -3.77 -33.90
N GLU A 187 -19.79 -3.42 -33.00
CA GLU A 187 -20.09 -2.04 -32.63
C GLU A 187 -19.40 -1.65 -31.31
N THR A 188 -19.07 -0.36 -31.14
CA THR A 188 -18.47 0.15 -29.90
C THR A 188 -19.36 -0.20 -28.70
N TYR A 189 -18.79 -0.89 -27.72
CA TYR A 189 -19.51 -1.24 -26.49
C TYR A 189 -19.63 -0.02 -25.57
N ILE A 190 -20.84 0.27 -25.14
CA ILE A 190 -21.18 1.38 -24.24
C ILE A 190 -21.87 0.83 -23.00
N ASN A 191 -21.46 1.27 -21.81
CA ASN A 191 -22.15 1.05 -20.54
C ASN A 191 -22.12 2.35 -19.74
N GLU A 192 -22.61 2.36 -18.51
CA GLU A 192 -22.60 3.54 -17.64
C GLU A 192 -21.63 3.37 -16.47
N VAL A 193 -20.89 4.44 -16.18
CA VAL A 193 -20.14 4.67 -14.94
C VAL A 193 -20.35 6.14 -14.51
N TRP A 194 -19.48 6.70 -13.70
CA TRP A 194 -19.65 8.06 -13.16
C TRP A 194 -19.97 9.14 -14.20
N PRO A 195 -19.32 9.21 -15.37
CA PRO A 195 -19.64 10.21 -16.37
C PRO A 195 -20.95 9.97 -17.14
N GLY A 196 -21.68 8.87 -16.88
CA GLY A 196 -22.79 8.39 -17.66
C GLY A 196 -22.36 7.40 -18.74
N GLU A 197 -22.90 7.50 -19.96
CA GLU A 197 -22.48 6.65 -21.07
C GLU A 197 -20.97 6.72 -21.30
N SER A 198 -20.33 5.56 -21.30
CA SER A 198 -18.88 5.42 -21.34
C SER A 198 -18.44 4.25 -22.22
N ILE A 199 -17.30 4.43 -22.89
CA ILE A 199 -16.55 3.37 -23.56
C ILE A 199 -15.43 2.85 -22.67
N TYR A 200 -14.90 1.68 -23.00
CA TYR A 200 -13.81 1.02 -22.26
C TYR A 200 -12.59 0.86 -23.16
N PRO A 201 -11.44 1.49 -22.81
CA PRO A 201 -10.20 1.34 -23.59
C PRO A 201 -9.70 -0.09 -23.63
N THR A 202 -9.09 -0.51 -24.74
CA THR A 202 -8.52 -1.85 -24.93
C THR A 202 -7.08 -1.91 -24.43
N PHE A 203 -6.85 -1.86 -23.13
CA PHE A 203 -5.50 -1.81 -22.52
C PHE A 203 -4.61 -3.02 -22.84
N ASN A 204 -5.16 -4.14 -23.34
CA ASN A 204 -4.36 -5.24 -23.87
C ASN A 204 -3.57 -4.88 -25.13
N LYS A 205 -3.96 -3.81 -25.85
CA LYS A 205 -3.17 -3.23 -26.94
C LYS A 205 -2.10 -2.28 -26.41
N LYS A 206 -0.89 -2.41 -26.95
CA LYS A 206 0.20 -1.48 -26.64
C LYS A 206 -0.14 -0.05 -27.04
N GLU A 207 -0.77 0.15 -28.19
CA GLU A 207 -1.17 1.46 -28.70
C GLU A 207 -2.11 2.19 -27.75
N THR A 208 -3.02 1.45 -27.08
CA THR A 208 -3.92 2.02 -26.07
C THR A 208 -3.13 2.42 -24.82
N ARG A 209 -2.20 1.56 -24.37
CA ARG A 209 -1.35 1.87 -23.22
C ARG A 209 -0.43 3.06 -23.49
N ASP A 210 0.18 3.12 -24.69
CA ASP A 210 1.03 4.26 -25.07
C ASP A 210 0.24 5.57 -25.09
N PHE A 211 -0.97 5.57 -25.66
CA PHE A 211 -1.87 6.73 -25.64
C PHE A 211 -2.25 7.14 -24.22
N TRP A 212 -2.65 6.17 -23.38
CA TRP A 212 -3.01 6.44 -21.97
C TRP A 212 -1.83 7.04 -21.20
N ALA A 213 -0.63 6.48 -21.38
CA ALA A 213 0.60 6.99 -20.81
C ALA A 213 0.89 8.43 -21.24
N ASP A 214 0.60 8.79 -22.50
CA ASP A 214 0.75 10.17 -22.98
C ASP A 214 -0.29 11.11 -22.40
N GLU A 215 -1.53 10.68 -22.18
CA GLU A 215 -2.59 11.46 -21.54
C GLU A 215 -2.28 11.81 -20.08
N ILE A 216 -1.52 10.99 -19.35
CA ILE A 216 -1.04 11.28 -17.98
C ILE A 216 -0.31 12.63 -17.92
N LYS A 217 0.32 13.05 -19.03
CA LYS A 217 1.00 14.36 -19.11
C LYS A 217 0.07 15.52 -18.79
N LYS A 218 -1.21 15.43 -19.12
CA LYS A 218 -2.19 16.51 -18.85
C LYS A 218 -2.33 16.79 -17.34
N LEU A 219 -2.15 15.77 -16.49
CA LEU A 219 -2.20 15.89 -15.04
C LEU A 219 -0.84 16.26 -14.45
N THR A 220 0.24 15.64 -14.93
CA THR A 220 1.59 15.96 -14.42
C THR A 220 2.04 17.39 -14.79
N ASP A 221 1.62 17.94 -15.92
CA ASP A 221 1.85 19.36 -16.27
C ASP A 221 1.14 20.34 -15.31
N LEU A 222 0.07 19.87 -14.65
CA LEU A 222 -0.62 20.62 -13.58
C LEU A 222 0.01 20.42 -12.19
N GLY A 223 1.08 19.63 -12.10
CA GLY A 223 1.81 19.36 -10.85
C GLY A 223 1.33 18.13 -10.09
N VAL A 224 0.43 17.30 -10.64
CA VAL A 224 0.02 16.06 -9.99
C VAL A 224 1.21 15.11 -9.85
N ASP A 225 1.45 14.60 -8.63
CA ASP A 225 2.63 13.80 -8.31
C ASP A 225 2.43 12.30 -8.54
N ALA A 226 1.17 11.82 -8.46
CA ALA A 226 0.85 10.40 -8.52
C ALA A 226 -0.61 10.16 -8.93
N ILE A 227 -0.93 8.94 -9.31
CA ILE A 227 -2.24 8.58 -9.86
C ILE A 227 -2.85 7.41 -9.08
N TRP A 228 -4.16 7.47 -8.92
CA TRP A 228 -4.98 6.43 -8.36
C TRP A 228 -5.94 5.89 -9.44
N ASP A 229 -5.68 4.65 -9.90
CA ASP A 229 -6.51 3.91 -10.86
C ASP A 229 -7.67 3.23 -10.12
N ASP A 230 -8.89 3.70 -10.33
CA ASP A 230 -10.10 3.12 -9.73
C ASP A 230 -11.03 2.54 -10.80
N MET A 231 -12.07 1.83 -10.42
CA MET A 231 -13.12 1.26 -11.28
C MET A 231 -12.59 0.35 -12.41
N ASN A 232 -11.39 -0.18 -12.27
CA ASN A 232 -10.62 -0.84 -13.35
C ASN A 232 -10.66 -2.38 -13.31
N GLU A 233 -11.77 -2.97 -12.86
CA GLU A 233 -12.05 -4.42 -12.96
C GLU A 233 -12.34 -4.91 -14.41
N PRO A 234 -13.02 -4.20 -15.32
CA PRO A 234 -13.68 -2.89 -15.31
C PRO A 234 -15.06 -2.89 -14.68
N ALA A 235 -15.37 -1.84 -13.91
CA ALA A 235 -16.67 -1.66 -13.29
C ALA A 235 -17.72 -1.06 -14.24
N SER A 236 -19.01 -1.30 -13.96
CA SER A 236 -20.13 -0.72 -14.69
C SER A 236 -21.40 -0.70 -13.84
N PHE A 237 -22.29 0.28 -14.08
CA PHE A 237 -23.50 0.49 -13.28
C PHE A 237 -24.74 -0.20 -13.85
N LYS A 238 -24.79 -0.42 -15.18
CA LYS A 238 -25.91 -1.15 -15.82
C LYS A 238 -25.61 -2.65 -15.95
N GLY A 239 -25.25 -3.27 -14.81
CA GLY A 239 -24.87 -4.67 -14.75
C GLY A 239 -23.41 -4.93 -15.16
N PRO A 240 -22.88 -6.14 -14.92
CA PRO A 240 -21.52 -6.48 -15.28
C PRO A 240 -21.34 -6.47 -16.80
N LEU A 241 -20.12 -6.18 -17.27
CA LEU A 241 -19.81 -6.30 -18.68
C LEU A 241 -20.04 -7.75 -19.15
N PRO A 242 -20.74 -7.97 -20.29
CA PRO A 242 -20.89 -9.30 -20.86
C PRO A 242 -19.52 -9.97 -21.13
N LEU A 243 -19.45 -11.29 -20.94
CA LEU A 243 -18.21 -12.04 -21.08
C LEU A 243 -17.68 -12.13 -22.52
N ASP A 244 -18.55 -11.83 -23.50
CA ASP A 244 -18.28 -11.84 -24.95
C ASP A 244 -17.94 -10.45 -25.52
N VAL A 245 -17.88 -9.41 -24.68
CA VAL A 245 -17.33 -8.11 -25.10
C VAL A 245 -15.90 -8.33 -25.58
N ASP A 246 -15.60 -7.81 -26.77
CA ASP A 246 -14.31 -7.95 -27.42
C ASP A 246 -13.40 -6.77 -27.11
N PHE A 247 -12.27 -7.06 -26.52
CA PHE A 247 -11.15 -6.16 -26.27
C PHE A 247 -10.04 -6.42 -27.30
N ALA A 248 -10.28 -5.97 -28.54
CA ALA A 248 -9.33 -6.06 -29.64
C ALA A 248 -8.88 -7.51 -29.96
N GLY A 249 -9.84 -8.40 -30.13
CA GLY A 249 -9.61 -9.82 -30.44
C GLY A 249 -9.49 -10.71 -29.21
N THR A 250 -9.64 -10.16 -28.00
CA THR A 250 -9.62 -10.90 -26.74
C THR A 250 -10.95 -10.70 -26.01
N SER A 251 -11.63 -11.77 -25.61
CA SER A 251 -12.91 -11.67 -24.92
C SER A 251 -12.76 -11.09 -23.50
N HIS A 252 -13.82 -10.44 -22.99
CA HIS A 252 -13.85 -10.01 -21.59
C HIS A 252 -13.63 -11.18 -20.61
N LYS A 253 -14.17 -12.36 -20.93
CA LYS A 253 -13.93 -13.58 -20.16
C LYS A 253 -12.44 -13.87 -19.93
N GLU A 254 -11.61 -13.58 -20.92
CA GLU A 254 -10.16 -13.80 -20.88
C GLU A 254 -9.41 -12.66 -20.20
N ILE A 255 -9.79 -11.41 -20.47
CA ILE A 255 -9.00 -10.25 -20.04
C ILE A 255 -9.42 -9.70 -18.67
N HIS A 256 -10.57 -10.08 -18.12
CA HIS A 256 -11.14 -9.49 -16.90
C HIS A 256 -10.12 -9.28 -15.78
N ASN A 257 -9.41 -10.33 -15.40
CA ASN A 257 -8.42 -10.25 -14.31
C ASN A 257 -7.13 -9.48 -14.68
N LEU A 258 -6.89 -9.23 -15.96
CA LEU A 258 -5.71 -8.49 -16.46
C LEU A 258 -6.00 -7.04 -16.80
N TYR A 259 -7.25 -6.66 -16.92
CA TYR A 259 -7.63 -5.31 -17.39
C TYR A 259 -7.01 -4.22 -16.51
N GLY A 260 -7.19 -4.31 -15.20
CA GLY A 260 -6.61 -3.37 -14.22
C GLY A 260 -5.07 -3.42 -14.20
N ASN A 261 -4.48 -4.60 -14.42
CA ASN A 261 -3.01 -4.71 -14.53
C ASN A 261 -2.46 -3.92 -15.72
N PHE A 262 -3.11 -4.01 -16.89
CA PHE A 262 -2.68 -3.27 -18.07
C PHE A 262 -2.91 -1.76 -17.95
N MET A 263 -3.99 -1.34 -17.26
CA MET A 263 -4.18 0.07 -16.96
C MET A 263 -3.10 0.60 -16.01
N ALA A 264 -2.79 -0.15 -14.95
CA ALA A 264 -1.74 0.22 -13.99
C ALA A 264 -0.36 0.29 -14.65
N GLU A 265 -0.05 -0.62 -15.60
CA GLU A 265 1.17 -0.56 -16.42
C GLU A 265 1.22 0.73 -17.25
N ALA A 266 0.12 1.07 -17.94
CA ALA A 266 0.04 2.29 -18.73
C ALA A 266 0.21 3.57 -17.89
N THR A 267 -0.43 3.60 -16.71
CA THR A 267 -0.32 4.71 -15.77
C THR A 267 1.09 4.83 -15.21
N TYR A 268 1.72 3.69 -14.84
CA TYR A 268 3.11 3.63 -14.39
C TYR A 268 4.08 4.18 -15.46
N ASP A 269 3.95 3.72 -16.70
CA ASP A 269 4.80 4.14 -17.82
C ASP A 269 4.63 5.64 -18.10
N GLY A 270 3.39 6.16 -18.00
CA GLY A 270 3.09 7.57 -18.15
C GLY A 270 3.78 8.43 -17.08
N LEU A 271 3.62 8.07 -15.81
CA LEU A 271 4.30 8.78 -14.71
C LEU A 271 5.82 8.72 -14.86
N LYS A 272 6.39 7.54 -15.13
CA LYS A 272 7.83 7.37 -15.35
C LYS A 272 8.36 8.24 -16.49
N LYS A 273 7.60 8.29 -17.61
CA LYS A 273 7.95 9.08 -18.79
C LYS A 273 7.93 10.58 -18.53
N HIS A 274 6.93 11.08 -17.80
CA HIS A 274 6.69 12.52 -17.69
C HIS A 274 7.27 13.15 -16.43
N THR A 275 7.60 12.37 -15.38
CA THR A 275 8.18 12.90 -14.14
C THR A 275 9.66 12.53 -13.97
N ALA A 276 10.15 11.49 -14.63
CA ALA A 276 11.48 10.89 -14.42
C ALA A 276 11.73 10.42 -12.96
N LYS A 277 10.67 10.28 -12.17
CA LYS A 277 10.69 9.79 -10.79
C LYS A 277 10.15 8.37 -10.72
N ARG A 278 10.39 7.69 -9.58
CA ARG A 278 9.75 6.39 -9.29
C ARG A 278 8.23 6.59 -9.23
N PRO A 279 7.44 5.96 -10.13
CA PRO A 279 5.99 6.18 -10.15
C PRO A 279 5.32 5.73 -8.86
N PHE A 280 4.33 6.50 -8.40
CA PHE A 280 3.41 6.06 -7.38
C PHE A 280 2.02 5.93 -8.01
N VAL A 281 1.64 4.70 -8.28
CA VAL A 281 0.31 4.31 -8.78
C VAL A 281 -0.39 3.53 -7.68
N ILE A 282 -1.67 3.78 -7.47
CA ILE A 282 -2.54 2.99 -6.60
C ILE A 282 -3.61 2.37 -7.49
N THR A 283 -3.86 1.06 -7.43
CA THR A 283 -4.89 0.40 -8.24
C THR A 283 -5.85 -0.43 -7.42
N ARG A 284 -7.15 -0.41 -7.79
CA ARG A 284 -8.17 -1.26 -7.14
C ARG A 284 -8.09 -2.69 -7.63
N ALA A 285 -8.14 -2.89 -8.94
CA ALA A 285 -8.05 -4.21 -9.53
C ALA A 285 -6.60 -4.64 -9.69
N ALA A 286 -6.32 -5.91 -9.37
CA ALA A 286 -4.97 -6.47 -9.47
C ALA A 286 -4.99 -7.97 -9.73
N PHE A 287 -3.96 -8.43 -10.45
CA PHE A 287 -3.61 -9.82 -10.67
C PHE A 287 -2.15 -10.05 -10.30
N SER A 288 -1.71 -11.31 -10.22
CA SER A 288 -0.28 -11.63 -10.03
C SER A 288 0.60 -10.88 -11.05
N GLY A 289 1.55 -10.10 -10.57
CA GLY A 289 2.43 -9.28 -11.40
C GLY A 289 2.11 -7.78 -11.39
N THR A 290 0.91 -7.37 -10.95
CA THR A 290 0.54 -5.94 -10.84
C THR A 290 1.45 -5.19 -9.86
N GLN A 291 2.01 -5.86 -8.86
CA GLN A 291 2.93 -5.27 -7.88
C GLN A 291 4.18 -4.61 -8.48
N LYS A 292 4.53 -4.93 -9.73
CA LYS A 292 5.62 -4.26 -10.46
C LYS A 292 5.30 -2.81 -10.79
N TYR A 293 4.02 -2.50 -10.93
CA TYR A 293 3.54 -1.22 -11.45
C TYR A 293 2.81 -0.40 -10.40
N SER A 294 2.21 -1.06 -9.40
CA SER A 294 1.24 -0.37 -8.55
C SER A 294 1.24 -0.86 -7.10
N THR A 295 0.96 0.09 -6.21
CA THR A 295 0.43 -0.11 -4.87
C THR A 295 -1.04 -0.53 -4.96
N ILE A 296 -1.54 -1.26 -3.97
CA ILE A 296 -2.94 -1.67 -3.90
C ILE A 296 -3.57 -1.30 -2.54
N TRP A 297 -4.89 -1.16 -2.52
CA TRP A 297 -5.64 -1.12 -1.26
C TRP A 297 -6.75 -2.19 -1.27
N THR A 298 -7.31 -2.47 -0.12
CA THR A 298 -8.29 -3.58 0.03
C THR A 298 -9.66 -3.30 -0.60
N GLY A 299 -9.85 -2.12 -1.20
CA GLY A 299 -11.13 -1.68 -1.78
C GLY A 299 -12.06 -1.08 -0.72
N ASP A 300 -13.35 -1.11 -0.98
CA ASP A 300 -14.41 -0.40 -0.24
C ASP A 300 -14.76 -1.09 1.09
N ASN A 301 -13.82 -1.15 2.02
CA ASN A 301 -14.07 -1.66 3.36
C ASN A 301 -15.02 -0.71 4.14
N GLN A 302 -15.70 -1.26 5.14
CA GLN A 302 -16.69 -0.51 5.92
C GLN A 302 -16.14 -0.10 7.28
N SER A 303 -16.69 0.97 7.87
CA SER A 303 -16.40 1.42 9.24
C SER A 303 -16.97 0.44 10.28
N LEU A 304 -16.41 -0.77 10.30
CA LEU A 304 -16.87 -1.89 11.13
C LEU A 304 -15.70 -2.61 11.80
N TRP A 305 -15.86 -3.02 13.04
CA TRP A 305 -14.84 -3.70 13.82
C TRP A 305 -14.32 -4.98 13.15
N HIS A 306 -15.20 -5.79 12.55
CA HIS A 306 -14.76 -7.00 11.86
C HIS A 306 -13.99 -6.70 10.56
N HIS A 307 -14.17 -5.53 9.93
CA HIS A 307 -13.33 -5.10 8.81
C HIS A 307 -11.95 -4.65 9.31
N LEU A 308 -11.86 -3.92 10.42
CA LEU A 308 -10.59 -3.63 11.07
C LEU A 308 -9.83 -4.92 11.39
N ARG A 309 -10.50 -5.91 12.01
CA ARG A 309 -9.90 -7.21 12.33
C ARG A 309 -9.43 -7.97 11.08
N ALA A 310 -10.22 -7.96 10.02
CA ALA A 310 -9.90 -8.67 8.77
C ALA A 310 -8.72 -8.06 8.00
N ASN A 311 -8.48 -6.76 8.15
CA ASN A 311 -7.42 -6.08 7.41
C ASN A 311 -6.02 -6.62 7.72
N LEU A 312 -5.73 -6.93 8.97
CA LEU A 312 -4.40 -7.36 9.39
C LEU A 312 -3.96 -8.67 8.68
N PRO A 313 -4.73 -9.78 8.77
CA PRO A 313 -4.41 -11.01 8.04
C PRO A 313 -4.52 -10.84 6.52
N GLN A 314 -5.39 -9.97 6.02
CA GLN A 314 -5.52 -9.69 4.59
C GLN A 314 -4.24 -9.04 4.04
N LEU A 315 -3.72 -8.00 4.70
CA LEU A 315 -2.49 -7.34 4.30
C LEU A 315 -1.27 -8.26 4.43
N ALA A 316 -1.20 -9.08 5.49
CA ALA A 316 -0.15 -10.08 5.64
C ALA A 316 -0.21 -11.11 4.50
N SER A 317 -1.41 -11.58 4.10
CA SER A 317 -1.60 -12.52 2.98
C SER A 317 -1.25 -11.89 1.63
N LEU A 318 -1.59 -10.60 1.42
CA LEU A 318 -1.18 -9.86 0.22
C LEU A 318 0.35 -9.75 0.15
N GLY A 319 1.02 -9.52 1.28
CA GLY A 319 2.49 -9.53 1.35
C GLY A 319 3.09 -10.89 0.95
N LEU A 320 2.52 -12.01 1.40
CA LEU A 320 2.92 -13.36 0.98
C LEU A 320 2.69 -13.59 -0.53
N SER A 321 1.72 -12.89 -1.10
CA SER A 321 1.38 -12.94 -2.53
C SER A 321 2.12 -11.91 -3.39
N GLY A 322 3.20 -11.30 -2.86
CA GLY A 322 4.08 -10.39 -3.57
C GLY A 322 3.68 -8.91 -3.54
N PHE A 323 2.51 -8.57 -2.98
CA PHE A 323 2.07 -7.17 -2.85
C PHE A 323 2.65 -6.54 -1.58
N ALA A 324 3.90 -6.13 -1.66
CA ALA A 324 4.61 -5.53 -0.54
C ALA A 324 4.07 -4.15 -0.15
N PHE A 325 3.55 -3.38 -1.12
CA PHE A 325 2.96 -2.08 -0.89
C PHE A 325 1.43 -2.17 -0.96
N ALA A 326 0.82 -2.41 0.19
CA ALA A 326 -0.63 -2.55 0.32
C ALA A 326 -1.14 -1.80 1.57
N GLY A 327 -2.43 -1.44 1.56
CA GLY A 327 -3.11 -0.85 2.70
C GLY A 327 -4.61 -1.07 2.65
N SER A 328 -5.32 -0.51 3.62
CA SER A 328 -6.79 -0.41 3.64
C SER A 328 -7.20 1.02 3.89
N ASP A 329 -8.45 1.37 3.59
CA ASP A 329 -8.98 2.67 3.96
C ASP A 329 -9.10 2.77 5.48
N LEU A 330 -8.24 3.60 6.07
CA LEU A 330 -8.15 3.81 7.50
C LEU A 330 -9.43 4.49 7.98
N GLY A 331 -10.05 3.91 9.01
CA GLY A 331 -11.35 4.33 9.51
C GLY A 331 -12.54 3.65 8.83
N GLY A 332 -12.32 3.04 7.67
CA GLY A 332 -13.35 2.46 6.79
C GLY A 332 -13.84 3.46 5.74
N PHE A 333 -14.07 2.99 4.51
CA PHE A 333 -14.59 3.80 3.42
C PHE A 333 -16.09 4.04 3.57
N GLY A 334 -16.87 2.98 3.67
CA GLY A 334 -18.34 3.07 3.82
C GLY A 334 -18.81 3.04 5.26
N GLY A 335 -19.91 3.74 5.55
CA GLY A 335 -20.46 3.87 6.89
C GLY A 335 -19.76 4.93 7.75
N ASP A 336 -20.27 5.15 8.94
CA ASP A 336 -19.82 6.19 9.85
C ASP A 336 -18.84 5.63 10.89
N ALA A 337 -17.61 6.11 10.86
CA ALA A 337 -16.62 5.76 11.87
C ALA A 337 -16.98 6.38 13.23
N THR A 338 -16.77 5.63 14.32
CA THR A 338 -16.84 6.18 15.67
C THR A 338 -15.46 6.68 16.12
N PRO A 339 -15.39 7.58 17.12
CA PRO A 339 -14.11 8.01 17.70
C PRO A 339 -13.21 6.84 18.13
N GLU A 340 -13.80 5.82 18.77
CA GLU A 340 -13.07 4.62 19.20
C GLU A 340 -12.55 3.80 18.01
N LEU A 341 -13.41 3.54 17.01
CA LEU A 341 -13.01 2.78 15.83
C LEU A 341 -11.89 3.47 15.05
N LEU A 342 -11.99 4.80 14.85
CA LEU A 342 -10.94 5.57 14.17
C LEU A 342 -9.63 5.53 14.96
N SER A 343 -9.67 5.68 16.29
CA SER A 343 -8.50 5.60 17.17
C SER A 343 -7.81 4.23 17.05
N ARG A 344 -8.57 3.14 17.16
CA ARG A 344 -8.01 1.78 17.03
C ARG A 344 -7.53 1.47 15.61
N TRP A 345 -8.18 2.07 14.60
CA TRP A 345 -7.74 1.86 13.22
C TRP A 345 -6.41 2.56 12.92
N VAL A 346 -6.21 3.79 13.41
CA VAL A 346 -4.91 4.46 13.23
C VAL A 346 -3.79 3.72 13.96
N GLU A 347 -4.04 3.16 15.14
CA GLU A 347 -3.10 2.30 15.88
C GLU A 347 -2.71 1.05 15.05
N ALA A 348 -3.70 0.37 14.47
CA ALA A 348 -3.47 -0.80 13.64
C ALA A 348 -2.72 -0.44 12.35
N ALA A 349 -2.98 0.73 11.80
CA ALA A 349 -2.48 1.13 10.49
C ALA A 349 -1.04 1.66 10.49
N ILE A 350 -0.41 1.94 11.64
CA ILE A 350 0.97 2.48 11.66
C ILE A 350 1.98 1.60 10.92
N VAL A 351 1.70 0.30 10.81
CA VAL A 351 2.55 -0.66 10.08
C VAL A 351 2.09 -0.91 8.65
N TYR A 352 0.92 -0.41 8.23
CA TYR A 352 0.45 -0.60 6.84
C TYR A 352 1.36 0.17 5.88
N PRO A 353 1.90 -0.45 4.84
CA PRO A 353 2.71 0.27 3.87
C PRO A 353 2.00 1.49 3.29
N LEU A 354 0.79 1.34 2.77
CA LEU A 354 -0.10 2.45 2.40
C LEU A 354 -0.89 2.90 3.64
N PHE A 355 -0.59 4.09 4.14
CA PHE A 355 -1.18 4.69 5.35
C PHE A 355 -2.12 5.84 4.95
N ARG A 356 -3.31 5.48 4.43
CA ARG A 356 -4.28 6.41 3.84
C ARG A 356 -5.61 6.39 4.60
N ASN A 357 -6.04 7.55 5.13
CA ASN A 357 -7.41 7.78 5.61
C ASN A 357 -8.29 8.10 4.39
N HIS A 358 -9.38 7.36 4.21
CA HIS A 358 -10.31 7.56 3.10
C HIS A 358 -11.74 7.19 3.51
N SER A 359 -12.73 8.01 3.11
CA SER A 359 -14.15 7.80 3.43
C SER A 359 -15.07 8.22 2.29
N ALA A 360 -16.24 7.58 2.22
CA ALA A 360 -17.21 7.77 1.16
C ALA A 360 -18.05 9.05 1.30
N MET A 361 -18.61 9.50 0.19
CA MET A 361 -19.68 10.50 0.15
C MET A 361 -20.89 10.03 0.98
N GLY A 362 -21.54 10.97 1.67
CA GLY A 362 -22.70 10.65 2.49
C GLY A 362 -22.40 10.08 3.87
N THR A 363 -21.14 9.76 4.19
CA THR A 363 -20.70 9.39 5.53
C THR A 363 -20.27 10.61 6.34
N ILE A 364 -20.22 10.50 7.67
CA ILE A 364 -19.62 11.55 8.49
C ILE A 364 -18.15 11.73 8.07
N ARG A 365 -17.63 12.95 8.24
CA ARG A 365 -16.23 13.22 8.02
C ARG A 365 -15.38 12.49 9.04
N GLN A 366 -14.19 12.03 8.62
CA GLN A 366 -13.26 11.32 9.51
C GLN A 366 -11.83 11.86 9.48
N GLU A 367 -11.68 13.12 9.07
CA GLU A 367 -10.41 13.84 9.30
C GLU A 367 -10.12 13.87 10.81
N PRO A 368 -8.86 13.80 11.23
CA PRO A 368 -8.51 13.58 12.66
C PRO A 368 -9.13 14.52 13.68
N TRP A 369 -9.50 15.74 13.27
CA TRP A 369 -10.01 16.80 14.14
C TRP A 369 -11.54 16.94 14.21
N VAL A 370 -12.30 16.13 13.45
CA VAL A 370 -13.76 16.32 13.35
C VAL A 370 -14.55 15.72 14.51
N PHE A 371 -13.95 14.83 15.30
CA PHE A 371 -14.57 14.24 16.48
C PHE A 371 -14.28 15.09 17.73
N ASP A 372 -13.53 14.58 18.66
CA ASP A 372 -13.17 15.28 19.88
C ASP A 372 -11.63 15.45 20.02
N LYS A 373 -11.23 16.23 21.03
CA LYS A 373 -9.80 16.50 21.30
C LYS A 373 -9.04 15.20 21.61
N LYS A 374 -9.65 14.26 22.32
CA LYS A 374 -9.01 12.99 22.70
C LYS A 374 -8.70 12.17 21.46
N THR A 375 -9.64 12.02 20.55
CA THR A 375 -9.46 11.33 19.28
C THR A 375 -8.38 12.00 18.42
N THR A 376 -8.40 13.34 18.34
CA THR A 376 -7.37 14.11 17.64
C THR A 376 -5.97 13.86 18.22
N ASP A 377 -5.83 13.86 19.54
CA ASP A 377 -4.55 13.66 20.23
C ASP A 377 -4.02 12.23 20.04
N ILE A 378 -4.91 11.22 20.09
CA ILE A 378 -4.58 9.81 19.83
C ILE A 378 -4.12 9.66 18.37
N TYR A 379 -4.89 10.21 17.43
CA TYR A 379 -4.54 10.13 16.00
C TYR A 379 -3.17 10.75 15.73
N ARG A 380 -2.89 11.95 16.25
CA ARG A 380 -1.59 12.61 16.15
C ARG A 380 -0.47 11.74 16.72
N LYS A 381 -0.65 11.20 17.91
CA LYS A 381 0.33 10.31 18.57
C LYS A 381 0.75 9.15 17.66
N PHE A 382 -0.21 8.46 17.05
CA PHE A 382 0.11 7.30 16.23
C PHE A 382 0.59 7.66 14.82
N VAL A 383 0.19 8.81 14.29
CA VAL A 383 0.85 9.40 13.11
C VAL A 383 2.32 9.71 13.44
N ASP A 384 2.64 10.27 14.60
CA ASP A 384 4.02 10.52 15.03
C ASP A 384 4.83 9.21 15.10
N VAL A 385 4.28 8.15 15.68
CA VAL A 385 4.91 6.82 15.70
C VAL A 385 5.16 6.29 14.28
N ARG A 386 4.18 6.46 13.36
CA ARG A 386 4.37 6.10 11.94
C ARG A 386 5.55 6.82 11.34
N TYR A 387 5.68 8.13 11.57
CA TYR A 387 6.78 8.92 11.02
C TYR A 387 8.13 8.55 11.64
N GLU A 388 8.18 8.20 12.92
CA GLU A 388 9.38 7.62 13.51
C GLU A 388 9.84 6.35 12.78
N LEU A 389 8.91 5.50 12.34
CA LEU A 389 9.21 4.21 11.70
C LEU A 389 9.50 4.30 10.19
N ILE A 390 9.32 5.45 9.54
CA ILE A 390 9.49 5.58 8.08
C ILE A 390 10.89 5.16 7.59
N PRO A 391 12.03 5.57 8.21
CA PRO A 391 13.33 5.10 7.75
C PRO A 391 13.49 3.58 7.85
N TYR A 392 12.97 2.96 8.91
CA TYR A 392 12.96 1.50 9.05
C TYR A 392 12.09 0.83 7.96
N ILE A 393 10.90 1.36 7.69
CA ILE A 393 10.02 0.85 6.63
C ILE A 393 10.68 1.00 5.26
N TYR A 394 11.40 2.09 5.02
CA TYR A 394 12.12 2.32 3.77
C TYR A 394 13.25 1.30 3.56
N ASP A 395 14.01 0.98 4.61
CA ASP A 395 14.99 -0.11 4.57
C ASP A 395 14.35 -1.47 4.25
N LEU A 396 13.15 -1.73 4.79
CA LEU A 396 12.41 -2.96 4.46
C LEU A 396 11.99 -2.98 2.98
N PHE A 397 11.61 -1.84 2.40
CA PHE A 397 11.32 -1.76 0.97
C PHE A 397 12.56 -1.94 0.11
N TYR A 398 13.69 -1.36 0.50
CA TYR A 398 14.95 -1.64 -0.19
C TYR A 398 15.27 -3.13 -0.17
N LYS A 399 15.18 -3.78 0.98
CA LYS A 399 15.39 -5.22 1.12
C LYS A 399 14.40 -6.03 0.28
N GLN A 400 13.13 -5.60 0.24
CA GLN A 400 12.08 -6.24 -0.57
C GLN A 400 12.43 -6.23 -2.07
N THR A 401 13.10 -5.20 -2.60
CA THR A 401 13.55 -5.21 -4.00
C THR A 401 14.54 -6.34 -4.28
N ILE A 402 15.24 -6.82 -3.25
CA ILE A 402 16.27 -7.87 -3.34
C ILE A 402 15.67 -9.26 -3.10
N ASP A 403 14.84 -9.44 -2.06
CA ASP A 403 14.33 -10.74 -1.62
C ASP A 403 12.83 -10.96 -1.87
N GLY A 404 12.08 -9.91 -2.18
CA GLY A 404 10.63 -9.99 -2.43
C GLY A 404 9.77 -10.12 -1.16
N ILE A 405 10.37 -10.05 0.03
CA ILE A 405 9.66 -10.22 1.31
C ILE A 405 9.06 -8.88 1.75
N ALA A 406 7.74 -8.86 1.90
CA ALA A 406 7.01 -7.66 2.28
C ALA A 406 7.40 -7.10 3.66
N PRO A 407 7.24 -5.77 3.91
CA PRO A 407 7.42 -5.18 5.23
C PRO A 407 6.50 -5.78 6.30
N ILE A 408 5.20 -5.91 6.03
CA ILE A 408 4.22 -6.58 6.91
C ILE A 408 4.29 -8.10 6.69
N ARG A 409 4.36 -8.86 7.79
CA ARG A 409 4.56 -10.32 7.74
C ARG A 409 3.70 -11.02 8.79
N PRO A 410 3.05 -12.15 8.45
CA PRO A 410 2.48 -12.99 9.49
C PRO A 410 3.62 -13.58 10.35
N LEU A 411 3.38 -13.80 11.64
CA LEU A 411 4.42 -14.30 12.57
C LEU A 411 5.05 -15.61 12.06
N VAL A 412 4.25 -16.50 11.47
CA VAL A 412 4.73 -17.78 10.94
C VAL A 412 5.82 -17.63 9.87
N LEU A 413 5.85 -16.51 9.12
CA LEU A 413 6.91 -16.27 8.12
C LEU A 413 8.28 -16.03 8.78
N GLU A 414 8.29 -15.44 9.97
CA GLU A 414 9.52 -15.16 10.75
C GLU A 414 9.88 -16.31 11.71
N TYR A 415 8.87 -17.07 12.19
CA TYR A 415 9.00 -18.09 13.22
C TYR A 415 8.30 -19.39 12.80
N GLN A 416 8.65 -19.94 11.62
CA GLN A 416 7.97 -21.12 11.06
C GLN A 416 8.12 -22.40 11.89
N GLU A 417 9.13 -22.48 12.79
CA GLU A 417 9.33 -23.60 13.70
C GLU A 417 8.47 -23.49 14.97
N ASP A 418 7.78 -22.37 15.17
CA ASP A 418 6.94 -22.15 16.34
C ASP A 418 5.46 -22.35 16.00
N GLU A 419 4.91 -23.51 16.38
CA GLU A 419 3.53 -23.89 16.08
C GLU A 419 2.47 -22.92 16.65
N ASN A 420 2.80 -22.13 17.69
CA ASN A 420 1.89 -21.10 18.21
C ASN A 420 1.61 -20.01 17.17
N THR A 421 2.54 -19.78 16.24
CA THR A 421 2.40 -18.73 15.22
C THR A 421 1.49 -19.12 14.05
N TYR A 422 1.19 -20.40 13.86
CA TYR A 422 0.50 -20.92 12.67
C TYR A 422 -0.92 -20.41 12.48
N LYS A 423 -1.60 -20.07 13.57
CA LYS A 423 -3.00 -19.62 13.55
C LYS A 423 -3.19 -18.20 14.03
N LEU A 424 -2.10 -17.50 14.38
CA LEU A 424 -2.19 -16.10 14.78
C LEU A 424 -2.52 -15.22 13.56
N ASN A 425 -3.61 -14.49 13.65
CA ASN A 425 -4.10 -13.62 12.59
C ASN A 425 -4.44 -12.21 13.07
N ASP A 426 -4.12 -11.90 14.33
CA ASP A 426 -4.38 -10.63 15.00
C ASP A 426 -3.10 -9.93 15.49
N GLU A 427 -1.96 -10.48 15.11
CA GLU A 427 -0.61 -9.96 15.32
C GLU A 427 0.21 -10.11 14.04
N VAL A 428 1.11 -9.16 13.78
CA VAL A 428 2.03 -9.20 12.64
C VAL A 428 3.42 -8.72 13.04
N MET A 429 4.40 -9.11 12.24
CA MET A 429 5.73 -8.52 12.28
C MET A 429 5.83 -7.37 11.26
N LEU A 430 6.47 -6.27 11.65
CA LEU A 430 7.03 -5.29 10.73
C LEU A 430 8.53 -5.58 10.58
N GLY A 431 8.90 -6.10 9.42
CA GLY A 431 10.22 -6.69 9.24
C GLY A 431 10.43 -7.90 10.16
N SER A 432 11.65 -8.06 10.65
CA SER A 432 12.02 -9.12 11.61
C SER A 432 12.16 -8.60 13.05
N ASN A 433 11.97 -7.30 13.27
CA ASN A 433 12.37 -6.64 14.51
C ASN A 433 11.20 -6.16 15.37
N ILE A 434 10.05 -5.82 14.77
CA ILE A 434 8.92 -5.23 15.49
C ILE A 434 7.71 -6.14 15.40
N LEU A 435 7.13 -6.49 16.55
CA LEU A 435 5.87 -7.19 16.68
C LEU A 435 4.76 -6.18 17.02
N HIS A 436 3.70 -6.20 16.25
CA HIS A 436 2.55 -5.30 16.32
C HIS A 436 1.28 -6.09 16.64
N ALA A 437 0.69 -5.83 17.79
CA ALA A 437 -0.48 -6.54 18.32
C ALA A 437 -1.62 -5.57 18.69
N PRO A 438 -2.29 -4.93 17.70
CA PRO A 438 -3.30 -3.91 17.97
C PRO A 438 -4.55 -4.47 18.62
N VAL A 439 -5.33 -3.62 19.30
CA VAL A 439 -6.68 -3.95 19.76
C VAL A 439 -7.63 -3.88 18.57
N LEU A 440 -8.36 -4.97 18.31
CA LEU A 440 -9.23 -5.14 17.14
C LEU A 440 -10.71 -5.32 17.50
N ASP A 441 -11.08 -5.15 18.77
CA ASP A 441 -12.44 -5.30 19.31
C ASP A 441 -12.88 -4.05 20.05
N GLN A 442 -14.18 -3.75 19.98
CA GLN A 442 -14.80 -2.61 20.65
C GLN A 442 -14.82 -2.76 22.17
N GLY A 443 -14.55 -1.66 22.87
CA GLY A 443 -14.69 -1.58 24.34
C GLY A 443 -13.65 -2.40 25.10
N VAL A 444 -12.56 -2.81 24.45
CA VAL A 444 -11.50 -3.63 25.05
C VAL A 444 -10.32 -2.76 25.43
N ASP A 445 -9.85 -2.93 26.66
CA ASP A 445 -8.68 -2.24 27.23
C ASP A 445 -7.53 -3.18 27.66
N LYS A 446 -7.64 -4.46 27.30
CA LYS A 446 -6.60 -5.48 27.52
C LYS A 446 -6.43 -6.34 26.27
N ARG A 447 -5.21 -6.82 26.07
CA ARG A 447 -4.85 -7.64 24.91
C ARG A 447 -4.07 -8.86 25.35
N LEU A 448 -4.45 -10.05 24.84
CA LEU A 448 -3.58 -11.22 24.86
C LEU A 448 -2.59 -11.11 23.71
N VAL A 449 -1.30 -11.08 24.00
CA VAL A 449 -0.20 -11.01 23.03
C VAL A 449 0.63 -12.28 23.11
N TYR A 450 1.03 -12.84 21.97
CA TYR A 450 2.01 -13.89 21.89
C TYR A 450 3.36 -13.33 21.43
N LEU A 451 4.38 -13.43 22.28
CA LEU A 451 5.75 -13.09 21.95
C LEU A 451 6.52 -14.38 21.63
N PRO A 452 7.06 -14.57 20.42
CA PRO A 452 7.93 -15.71 20.13
C PRO A 452 9.15 -15.76 21.07
N LYS A 453 9.77 -16.94 21.17
CA LYS A 453 10.90 -17.19 22.08
C LYS A 453 12.00 -16.15 21.94
N GLY A 454 12.49 -15.60 23.05
CA GLY A 454 13.51 -14.56 23.19
C GLY A 454 13.03 -13.43 24.06
N LYS A 455 13.79 -12.36 24.13
CA LYS A 455 13.44 -11.15 24.88
C LYS A 455 12.85 -10.11 23.95
N TRP A 456 11.85 -9.39 24.48
CA TRP A 456 11.12 -8.34 23.79
C TRP A 456 11.05 -7.10 24.64
N TYR A 457 11.08 -5.94 24.03
CA TYR A 457 11.01 -4.65 24.71
C TYR A 457 9.78 -3.89 24.22
N ASN A 458 8.96 -3.42 25.15
CA ASN A 458 7.86 -2.51 24.80
C ASN A 458 8.45 -1.26 24.13
N TYR A 459 7.96 -0.92 22.93
CA TYR A 459 8.48 0.19 22.12
C TYR A 459 8.47 1.54 22.84
N PHE A 460 7.44 1.77 23.70
CA PHE A 460 7.20 3.05 24.38
C PHE A 460 7.88 3.14 25.74
N THR A 461 7.86 2.05 26.52
CA THR A 461 8.33 2.05 27.92
C THR A 461 9.71 1.44 28.11
N ASN A 462 10.21 0.69 27.11
CA ASN A 462 11.39 -0.18 27.20
C ASN A 462 11.28 -1.29 28.26
N GLU A 463 10.08 -1.59 28.75
CA GLU A 463 9.85 -2.74 29.62
C GLU A 463 10.22 -4.03 28.90
N GLU A 464 11.01 -4.89 29.58
CA GLU A 464 11.47 -6.17 29.08
C GLU A 464 10.42 -7.27 29.39
N LEU A 465 10.08 -8.06 28.38
CA LEU A 465 9.23 -9.25 28.48
C LEU A 465 9.94 -10.46 27.86
N GLU A 466 9.76 -11.63 28.47
CA GLU A 466 10.21 -12.91 27.89
C GLU A 466 9.15 -13.43 26.89
N GLY A 467 9.57 -14.30 25.96
CA GLY A 467 8.66 -14.98 25.05
C GLY A 467 7.56 -15.75 25.78
N GLY A 468 6.38 -15.84 25.16
CA GLY A 468 5.20 -16.50 25.73
C GLY A 468 3.93 -15.67 25.58
N TYR A 469 2.85 -16.09 26.21
CA TYR A 469 1.58 -15.39 26.22
C TYR A 469 1.51 -14.38 27.36
N HIS A 470 1.14 -13.14 27.04
CA HIS A 470 1.01 -12.04 27.99
C HIS A 470 -0.35 -11.36 27.86
N ILE A 471 -1.01 -11.10 29.01
CA ILE A 471 -2.16 -10.20 29.04
C ILE A 471 -1.63 -8.82 29.40
N VAL A 472 -1.74 -7.89 28.47
CA VAL A 472 -1.21 -6.52 28.60
C VAL A 472 -2.34 -5.50 28.64
N ASP A 473 -2.15 -4.42 29.37
CA ASP A 473 -3.07 -3.29 29.37
C ASP A 473 -2.94 -2.53 28.04
N ALA A 474 -4.07 -2.23 27.42
CA ALA A 474 -4.16 -1.56 26.13
C ALA A 474 -5.35 -0.58 26.13
N PRO A 475 -5.37 0.44 27.02
CA PRO A 475 -6.37 1.51 26.94
C PRO A 475 -6.31 2.20 25.58
N ILE A 476 -7.33 2.99 25.24
CA ILE A 476 -7.59 3.54 23.90
C ILE A 476 -6.43 4.36 23.28
N ASP A 477 -5.46 4.76 24.06
CA ASP A 477 -4.27 5.49 23.64
C ASP A 477 -2.98 4.67 23.74
N THR A 478 -3.10 3.35 23.91
CA THR A 478 -1.96 2.44 24.13
C THR A 478 -2.00 1.29 23.14
N LEU A 479 -0.96 1.22 22.35
CA LEU A 479 -0.74 0.17 21.36
C LEU A 479 0.30 -0.82 21.88
N PRO A 480 -0.01 -2.12 22.01
CA PRO A 480 0.98 -3.17 22.21
C PRO A 480 1.91 -3.28 20.99
N LEU A 481 3.11 -2.76 21.12
CA LEU A 481 4.17 -2.73 20.12
C LEU A 481 5.47 -3.13 20.78
N TYR A 482 6.10 -4.19 20.28
CA TYR A 482 7.28 -4.78 20.91
C TYR A 482 8.43 -4.88 19.93
N VAL A 483 9.64 -4.68 20.45
CA VAL A 483 10.88 -4.76 19.68
C VAL A 483 11.72 -5.91 20.19
N LYS A 484 12.19 -6.75 19.27
CA LYS A 484 13.04 -7.89 19.59
C LYS A 484 14.38 -7.45 20.17
N GLU A 485 14.95 -8.25 21.08
CA GLU A 485 16.29 -8.04 21.60
C GLU A 485 17.33 -7.91 20.46
N GLY A 486 18.35 -7.07 20.70
CA GLY A 486 19.42 -6.81 19.72
C GLY A 486 18.98 -5.94 18.53
N SER A 487 17.75 -5.46 18.47
CA SER A 487 17.28 -4.68 17.32
C SER A 487 17.94 -3.30 17.23
N ILE A 488 18.20 -2.87 15.99
CA ILE A 488 18.60 -1.52 15.63
C ILE A 488 17.51 -0.96 14.73
N LEU A 489 16.91 0.16 15.13
CA LEU A 489 15.85 0.83 14.38
C LEU A 489 16.30 2.24 13.97
N PRO A 490 16.44 2.54 12.68
CA PRO A 490 16.57 3.92 12.21
C PRO A 490 15.25 4.65 12.42
N ILE A 491 15.31 5.86 12.97
CA ILE A 491 14.17 6.66 13.42
C ILE A 491 14.09 7.98 12.65
N GLY A 492 12.90 8.30 12.17
CA GLY A 492 12.60 9.56 11.52
C GLY A 492 12.36 10.70 12.52
N THR A 493 12.86 11.87 12.19
CA THR A 493 12.71 13.10 12.98
C THR A 493 12.00 14.20 12.19
N TYR A 494 10.90 13.83 11.53
CA TYR A 494 10.13 14.72 10.67
C TYR A 494 9.23 15.66 11.47
N GLU A 495 9.09 16.91 11.01
CA GLU A 495 8.23 17.89 11.69
C GLU A 495 6.80 17.90 11.15
N THR A 496 6.61 18.05 9.84
CA THR A 496 5.28 18.19 9.23
C THR A 496 5.00 17.19 8.11
N HIS A 497 6.01 16.75 7.40
CA HIS A 497 5.96 15.82 6.27
C HIS A 497 7.31 15.10 6.14
N VAL A 498 7.39 14.12 5.26
CA VAL A 498 8.62 13.38 4.97
C VAL A 498 9.55 14.23 4.12
N GLU A 499 10.81 14.31 4.54
CA GLU A 499 11.89 15.01 3.83
C GLU A 499 13.20 14.24 3.96
N LEU A 500 14.22 14.63 3.22
CA LEU A 500 15.55 14.03 3.34
C LEU A 500 16.20 14.47 4.65
N LEU A 501 16.56 13.48 5.48
CA LEU A 501 17.21 13.73 6.76
C LEU A 501 18.72 13.92 6.59
N ASP A 502 19.27 14.93 7.22
CA ASP A 502 20.72 15.18 7.30
C ASP A 502 21.38 14.40 8.46
N GLU A 503 20.59 13.91 9.40
CA GLU A 503 21.05 13.13 10.55
C GLU A 503 20.37 11.77 10.58
N LEU A 504 21.13 10.73 10.90
CA LEU A 504 20.60 9.38 11.18
C LEU A 504 20.46 9.21 12.69
N VAL A 505 19.26 8.93 13.15
CA VAL A 505 18.98 8.59 14.54
C VAL A 505 18.68 7.11 14.64
N LEU A 506 19.27 6.43 15.60
CA LEU A 506 19.14 4.99 15.85
C LEU A 506 18.57 4.74 17.23
N LYS A 507 17.57 3.87 17.34
CA LYS A 507 17.10 3.27 18.60
C LYS A 507 17.67 1.86 18.69
N VAL A 508 18.52 1.60 19.68
CA VAL A 508 19.25 0.33 19.84
C VAL A 508 18.79 -0.37 21.11
N TYR A 509 18.46 -1.64 20.99
CA TYR A 509 17.93 -2.47 22.08
C TYR A 509 18.99 -3.45 22.56
N LYS A 510 18.96 -3.82 23.85
CA LYS A 510 19.93 -4.75 24.48
C LYS A 510 20.15 -6.00 23.66
N GLY A 511 21.39 -6.52 23.69
CA GLY A 511 21.83 -7.67 22.94
C GLY A 511 22.92 -7.34 21.94
N SER A 512 23.03 -8.13 20.88
CA SER A 512 24.00 -7.89 19.81
C SER A 512 23.39 -8.20 18.45
N SER A 513 23.67 -7.38 17.46
CA SER A 513 23.25 -7.61 16.09
C SER A 513 24.04 -6.78 15.07
N THR A 514 23.73 -7.04 13.81
CA THR A 514 24.14 -6.22 12.67
C THR A 514 22.92 -5.87 11.84
N TYR A 515 22.82 -4.62 11.42
CA TYR A 515 21.72 -4.07 10.64
C TYR A 515 22.28 -3.33 9.42
N ILE A 516 21.59 -3.45 8.29
CA ILE A 516 21.91 -2.70 7.06
C ILE A 516 20.90 -1.58 6.89
N HIS A 517 21.38 -0.35 6.89
CA HIS A 517 20.61 0.85 6.61
C HIS A 517 20.92 1.37 5.21
N TYR A 518 19.87 1.74 4.50
CA TYR A 518 19.89 2.24 3.13
C TYR A 518 19.57 3.75 3.07
N GLN A 519 20.27 4.49 2.21
CA GLN A 519 20.02 5.92 2.00
C GLN A 519 20.20 6.26 0.52
N ASP A 520 19.21 6.95 -0.07
CA ASP A 520 19.27 7.55 -1.42
C ASP A 520 18.58 8.94 -1.43
N ASP A 521 18.22 9.43 -2.62
CA ASP A 521 17.50 10.69 -2.78
C ASP A 521 15.99 10.62 -2.50
N GLY A 522 15.46 9.45 -2.20
CA GLY A 522 14.05 9.22 -1.86
C GLY A 522 13.06 9.30 -3.03
N GLU A 523 13.47 9.59 -4.28
CA GLU A 523 12.52 9.81 -5.36
C GLU A 523 12.93 9.30 -6.75
N SER A 524 14.22 9.32 -7.10
CA SER A 524 14.67 9.01 -8.46
C SER A 524 15.04 7.53 -8.66
N PHE A 525 15.32 7.15 -9.91
CA PHE A 525 15.91 5.87 -10.25
C PHE A 525 17.44 5.85 -10.19
N ASP A 526 18.07 6.90 -9.70
CA ASP A 526 19.52 7.05 -9.62
C ASP A 526 20.18 5.95 -8.79
N TYR A 527 19.43 5.36 -7.84
CA TYR A 527 19.90 4.20 -7.06
C TYR A 527 20.25 2.98 -7.94
N GLU A 528 19.58 2.76 -9.07
CA GLU A 528 19.91 1.70 -10.02
C GLU A 528 21.29 1.91 -10.67
N GLN A 529 21.81 3.13 -10.63
CA GLN A 529 23.14 3.52 -11.09
C GLN A 529 24.18 3.59 -9.96
N GLY A 530 23.84 3.06 -8.78
CA GLY A 530 24.73 3.06 -7.62
C GLY A 530 24.74 4.36 -6.81
N LYS A 531 23.82 5.31 -7.07
CA LYS A 531 23.73 6.58 -6.31
C LYS A 531 22.92 6.39 -5.02
N TYR A 532 23.46 5.58 -4.12
CA TYR A 532 22.91 5.33 -2.78
C TYR A 532 24.05 5.05 -1.80
N ASN A 533 23.75 5.05 -0.51
CA ASN A 533 24.67 4.59 0.52
C ASN A 533 24.11 3.35 1.22
N LEU A 534 25.01 2.44 1.63
CA LEU A 534 24.71 1.35 2.56
C LEU A 534 25.60 1.49 3.79
N TYR A 535 24.96 1.49 4.95
CA TYR A 535 25.63 1.51 6.24
C TYR A 535 25.41 0.16 6.93
N GLU A 536 26.50 -0.49 7.33
CA GLU A 536 26.48 -1.60 8.27
C GLU A 536 26.58 -1.03 9.68
N ILE A 537 25.55 -1.26 10.47
CA ILE A 537 25.49 -0.84 11.86
C ILE A 537 25.54 -2.09 12.71
N SER A 538 26.56 -2.23 13.54
CA SER A 538 26.73 -3.36 14.45
C SER A 538 26.82 -2.88 15.88
N HIS A 539 26.30 -3.68 16.81
CA HIS A 539 26.47 -3.41 18.24
C HIS A 539 26.63 -4.68 19.06
N VAL A 540 27.35 -4.53 20.17
CA VAL A 540 27.36 -5.45 21.31
C VAL A 540 27.13 -4.57 22.53
N ASP A 541 25.93 -4.65 23.10
CA ASP A 541 25.44 -3.72 24.11
C ASP A 541 25.58 -2.25 23.66
N ASP A 542 26.32 -1.39 24.38
CA ASP A 542 26.51 0.02 24.05
C ASP A 542 27.71 0.31 23.12
N ASP A 543 28.51 -0.70 22.75
CA ASP A 543 29.56 -0.57 21.74
C ASP A 543 28.94 -0.62 20.34
N ILE A 544 28.54 0.55 19.81
CA ILE A 544 27.86 0.71 18.54
C ILE A 544 28.84 1.23 17.49
N LYS A 545 28.95 0.51 16.37
CA LYS A 545 29.85 0.83 15.24
C LYS A 545 29.04 1.00 13.96
N VAL A 546 29.46 1.97 13.15
CA VAL A 546 28.90 2.21 11.83
C VAL A 546 30.01 2.14 10.80
N LYS A 547 29.81 1.34 9.76
CA LYS A 547 30.72 1.19 8.63
C LYS A 547 29.96 1.46 7.33
N LEU A 548 30.51 2.30 6.47
CA LEU A 548 29.99 2.54 5.14
C LEU A 548 30.42 1.39 4.22
N LEU A 549 29.43 0.61 3.72
CA LEU A 549 29.67 -0.51 2.80
C LEU A 549 29.66 -0.06 1.34
N HIS A 550 28.78 0.89 1.01
CA HIS A 550 28.68 1.49 -0.31
C HIS A 550 28.48 3.00 -0.17
N GLU A 551 29.19 3.77 -0.99
CA GLU A 551 29.13 5.22 -1.02
C GLU A 551 28.85 5.71 -2.43
N GLY A 552 27.63 6.13 -2.68
CA GLY A 552 27.17 6.68 -3.97
C GLY A 552 26.28 7.91 -3.79
N TYR A 553 26.02 8.31 -2.54
CA TYR A 553 25.15 9.43 -2.20
C TYR A 553 25.76 10.28 -1.07
N LYS A 554 25.19 11.47 -0.82
CA LYS A 554 25.61 12.34 0.28
C LYS A 554 25.49 11.62 1.63
N ARG A 555 26.58 11.59 2.42
CA ARG A 555 26.54 11.00 3.76
C ARG A 555 25.70 11.82 4.73
N TYR A 556 25.22 11.17 5.78
CA TYR A 556 24.67 11.86 6.94
C TYR A 556 25.73 12.78 7.56
N LYS A 557 25.31 13.97 7.99
CA LYS A 557 26.17 14.92 8.71
C LYS A 557 26.47 14.45 10.12
N LYS A 558 25.55 13.64 10.69
CA LYS A 558 25.63 13.13 12.05
C LYS A 558 24.91 11.80 12.16
N ILE A 559 25.45 10.91 13.00
CA ILE A 559 24.76 9.68 13.43
C ILE A 559 24.69 9.66 14.94
N THR A 560 23.50 9.49 15.48
CA THR A 560 23.22 9.43 16.91
C THR A 560 22.48 8.14 17.22
N ALA A 561 22.92 7.41 18.24
CA ALA A 561 22.21 6.26 18.78
C ALA A 561 21.66 6.54 20.18
N TYR A 562 20.51 5.96 20.48
CA TYR A 562 19.94 5.89 21.84
C TYR A 562 19.96 4.43 22.29
N TYR A 563 20.67 4.16 23.38
CA TYR A 563 20.76 2.87 24.04
C TYR A 563 20.44 3.02 25.53
N GLU A 564 19.42 2.32 26.05
CA GLU A 564 18.96 2.43 27.46
C GLU A 564 18.80 3.90 27.96
N GLY A 565 18.25 4.77 27.12
CA GLY A 565 18.09 6.19 27.44
C GLY A 565 19.36 7.05 27.34
N LYS A 566 20.51 6.44 27.08
CA LYS A 566 21.78 7.16 26.85
C LYS A 566 21.91 7.55 25.39
N LYS A 567 22.31 8.79 25.17
CA LYS A 567 22.66 9.29 23.84
C LYS A 567 24.12 9.04 23.54
N ILE A 568 24.40 8.45 22.38
CA ILE A 568 25.74 8.11 21.90
C ILE A 568 25.94 8.74 20.53
N ASP A 569 26.87 9.69 20.41
CA ASP A 569 27.23 10.26 19.10
C ASP A 569 28.30 9.37 18.44
N ILE A 570 28.01 8.90 17.23
CA ILE A 570 28.86 7.95 16.48
C ILE A 570 29.66 8.72 15.43
N LYS A 571 30.97 8.49 15.39
CA LYS A 571 31.84 9.00 14.33
C LYS A 571 31.86 8.03 13.15
N LEU A 572 31.65 8.55 11.94
CA LEU A 572 31.83 7.83 10.68
C LEU A 572 33.31 7.69 10.31
#